data_b6d5b59088ade69bffccef4eaa2401dd
#
_entry.id   b6d5b59088ade69bffccef4eaa2401dd
#
_cell.length_a   1.000
_cell.length_b   1.000
_cell.length_c   1.000
_cell.angle_alpha   90.00
_cell.angle_beta   90.00
_cell.angle_gamma   90.00
#
_symmetry.space_group_name_H-M   'P 1'
#
loop_
_entity.id
_entity.type
_entity.pdbx_description
1 polymer ?
#
loop_
_entity_poly.entity_id
_entity_poly.type
_entity_poly.pdbx_seq_one_letter_code
_entity_poly.pdbx_strand_id
1 'polypeptide(L)'
;MQTATEVNSGRQAYIIGNNEAANAYFRSAAQRDPNYIYGTALRQGIWSYVGRTEYAAGRFPQAREALDRALSANNDENIARLYLGLTLAQTGDRQKGLQEIEGSLKGMQSWLEYITETFRYSFGRFWDPGYEIRSAIKGDLAMISSRELDWQRLITESEWLGKRMEEEGDLARRQEALENSRDAGGRGNQP
;
A
#
# COMPACT_ATOMS: atom_id res chain seq x y z
N MET A 1 -8.01 -13.66 16.66
CA MET A 1 -8.57 -14.30 15.44
C MET A 1 -9.58 -13.39 14.70
N GLN A 2 -10.52 -12.75 15.37
CA GLN A 2 -11.59 -11.97 14.71
C GLN A 2 -11.07 -10.73 13.96
N THR A 3 -10.14 -9.95 14.52
CA THR A 3 -9.54 -8.78 13.85
C THR A 3 -8.88 -9.17 12.52
N ALA A 4 -8.10 -10.24 12.49
CA ALA A 4 -7.47 -10.72 11.26
C ALA A 4 -8.49 -11.12 10.17
N THR A 5 -9.61 -11.73 10.58
CA THR A 5 -10.71 -12.10 9.67
C THR A 5 -11.36 -10.85 9.10
N GLU A 6 -11.66 -9.85 9.94
CA GLU A 6 -12.22 -8.57 9.51
C GLU A 6 -11.27 -7.83 8.53
N VAL A 7 -9.98 -7.79 8.84
CA VAL A 7 -8.98 -7.17 7.94
C VAL A 7 -8.91 -7.91 6.60
N ASN A 8 -8.92 -9.22 6.59
CA ASN A 8 -8.93 -9.99 5.33
C ASN A 8 -10.21 -9.73 4.52
N SER A 9 -11.38 -9.71 5.15
CA SER A 9 -12.64 -9.38 4.49
C SER A 9 -12.65 -7.96 3.94
N GLY A 10 -12.14 -7.01 4.72
CA GLY A 10 -11.98 -5.62 4.30
C GLY A 10 -11.07 -5.48 3.08
N ARG A 11 -9.94 -6.18 3.08
CA ARG A 11 -9.01 -6.18 1.94
C ARG A 11 -9.61 -6.79 0.67
N GLN A 12 -10.34 -7.88 0.81
CA GLN A 12 -11.07 -8.48 -0.31
C GLN A 12 -12.08 -7.49 -0.88
N ALA A 13 -12.89 -6.86 -0.03
CA ALA A 13 -13.85 -5.85 -0.45
C ALA A 13 -13.16 -4.63 -1.12
N TYR A 14 -12.02 -4.19 -0.59
CA TYR A 14 -11.24 -3.08 -1.15
C TYR A 14 -10.70 -3.39 -2.56
N ILE A 15 -10.13 -4.58 -2.75
CA ILE A 15 -9.58 -5.01 -4.05
C ILE A 15 -10.66 -5.05 -5.13
N ILE A 16 -11.87 -5.53 -4.81
CA ILE A 16 -12.99 -5.57 -5.77
C ILE A 16 -13.73 -4.23 -5.91
N GLY A 17 -13.27 -3.17 -5.23
CA GLY A 17 -13.84 -1.83 -5.32
C GLY A 17 -15.05 -1.56 -4.43
N ASN A 18 -15.43 -2.49 -3.54
CA ASN A 18 -16.51 -2.27 -2.57
C ASN A 18 -15.97 -1.51 -1.35
N ASN A 19 -15.71 -0.21 -1.55
CA ASN A 19 -15.06 0.64 -0.54
C ASN A 19 -15.89 0.82 0.74
N GLU A 20 -17.23 0.82 0.64
CA GLU A 20 -18.09 0.94 1.82
C GLU A 20 -18.02 -0.30 2.72
N ALA A 21 -18.11 -1.49 2.14
CA ALA A 21 -17.94 -2.73 2.90
C ALA A 21 -16.52 -2.82 3.47
N ALA A 22 -15.50 -2.46 2.69
CA ALA A 22 -14.12 -2.43 3.15
C ALA A 22 -13.94 -1.50 4.35
N ASN A 23 -14.49 -0.28 4.28
CA ASN A 23 -14.44 0.68 5.37
C ASN A 23 -15.11 0.16 6.64
N ALA A 24 -16.29 -0.46 6.54
CA ALA A 24 -16.99 -1.03 7.67
C ALA A 24 -16.14 -2.11 8.38
N TYR A 25 -15.53 -3.02 7.63
CA TYR A 25 -14.64 -4.05 8.18
C TYR A 25 -13.40 -3.46 8.84
N PHE A 26 -12.72 -2.50 8.19
CA PHE A 26 -11.51 -1.90 8.74
C PHE A 26 -11.79 -1.05 9.98
N ARG A 27 -12.91 -0.33 10.03
CA ARG A 27 -13.32 0.41 11.23
C ARG A 27 -13.65 -0.51 12.40
N SER A 28 -14.34 -1.63 12.14
CA SER A 28 -14.60 -2.66 13.15
C SER A 28 -13.29 -3.25 13.67
N ALA A 29 -12.37 -3.59 12.79
CA ALA A 29 -11.05 -4.09 13.16
C ALA A 29 -10.25 -3.06 13.99
N ALA A 30 -10.26 -1.78 13.58
CA ALA A 30 -9.58 -0.70 14.30
C ALA A 30 -10.15 -0.40 15.69
N GLN A 31 -11.47 -0.56 15.87
CA GLN A 31 -12.11 -0.46 17.19
C GLN A 31 -11.69 -1.59 18.12
N ARG A 32 -11.47 -2.78 17.59
CA ARG A 32 -11.09 -3.98 18.32
C ARG A 32 -9.61 -4.01 18.67
N ASP A 33 -8.78 -3.66 17.70
CA ASP A 33 -7.32 -3.61 17.84
C ASP A 33 -6.75 -2.42 17.03
N PRO A 34 -6.64 -1.25 17.65
CA PRO A 34 -6.15 -0.04 16.96
C PRO A 34 -4.68 -0.10 16.56
N ASN A 35 -3.93 -1.08 17.08
CA ASN A 35 -2.51 -1.29 16.79
C ASN A 35 -2.27 -2.45 15.82
N TYR A 36 -3.33 -3.01 15.25
CA TYR A 36 -3.20 -4.13 14.32
C TYR A 36 -2.37 -3.74 13.10
N ILE A 37 -1.40 -4.60 12.79
CA ILE A 37 -0.53 -4.48 11.61
C ILE A 37 -0.75 -5.69 10.71
N TYR A 38 -1.04 -5.44 9.45
CA TYR A 38 -1.16 -6.46 8.42
C TYR A 38 0.10 -6.54 7.56
N GLY A 39 0.46 -7.76 7.13
CA GLY A 39 1.57 -8.03 6.22
C GLY A 39 2.88 -8.33 6.92
N THR A 40 3.78 -8.98 6.20
CA THR A 40 5.12 -9.37 6.67
C THR A 40 6.20 -8.49 6.06
N ALA A 41 6.34 -8.49 4.74
CA ALA A 41 7.28 -7.63 4.05
C ALA A 41 6.74 -6.20 3.93
N LEU A 42 5.56 -6.02 3.32
CA LEU A 42 4.85 -4.74 3.30
C LEU A 42 3.91 -4.67 4.50
N ARG A 43 4.37 -3.99 5.56
CA ARG A 43 3.61 -3.87 6.81
C ARG A 43 2.76 -2.62 6.80
N GLN A 44 1.47 -2.77 7.07
CA GLN A 44 0.50 -1.68 7.05
C GLN A 44 -0.36 -1.70 8.31
N GLY A 45 -0.48 -0.57 8.98
CA GLY A 45 -1.34 -0.39 10.14
C GLY A 45 -2.81 -0.33 9.75
N ILE A 46 -3.69 -0.74 10.67
CA ILE A 46 -5.15 -0.73 10.43
C ILE A 46 -5.68 0.66 10.06
N TRP A 47 -5.10 1.74 10.62
CA TRP A 47 -5.50 3.11 10.35
C TRP A 47 -5.16 3.56 8.92
N SER A 48 -4.13 2.98 8.28
CA SER A 48 -3.87 3.18 6.86
C SER A 48 -5.02 2.67 5.99
N TYR A 49 -5.53 1.49 6.30
CA TYR A 49 -6.69 0.91 5.60
C TYR A 49 -7.96 1.74 5.80
N VAL A 50 -8.24 2.18 7.03
CA VAL A 50 -9.36 3.09 7.32
C VAL A 50 -9.22 4.37 6.50
N GLY A 51 -8.06 5.02 6.55
CA GLY A 51 -7.83 6.28 5.84
C GLY A 51 -8.00 6.16 4.32
N ARG A 52 -7.50 5.10 3.71
CA ARG A 52 -7.65 4.84 2.26
C ARG A 52 -9.13 4.65 1.85
N THR A 53 -9.90 3.94 2.65
CA THR A 53 -11.33 3.72 2.35
C THR A 53 -12.17 4.96 2.63
N GLU A 54 -11.82 5.79 3.61
CA GLU A 54 -12.42 7.11 3.81
C GLU A 54 -12.10 8.06 2.64
N TYR A 55 -10.85 8.04 2.15
CA TYR A 55 -10.47 8.78 0.95
C TYR A 55 -11.30 8.35 -0.26
N ALA A 56 -11.38 7.04 -0.53
CA ALA A 56 -12.15 6.50 -1.64
C ALA A 56 -13.66 6.85 -1.58
N ALA A 57 -14.19 7.07 -0.38
CA ALA A 57 -15.58 7.50 -0.16
C ALA A 57 -15.73 9.04 -0.20
N GLY A 58 -14.67 9.80 -0.47
CA GLY A 58 -14.71 11.28 -0.47
C GLY A 58 -14.81 11.90 0.92
N ARG A 59 -14.67 11.13 1.99
CA ARG A 59 -14.72 11.59 3.37
C ARG A 59 -13.35 12.08 3.83
N PHE A 60 -12.84 13.13 3.19
CA PHE A 60 -11.46 13.62 3.34
C PHE A 60 -11.07 14.03 4.76
N PRO A 61 -11.93 14.67 5.59
CA PRO A 61 -11.58 14.95 6.99
C PRO A 61 -11.31 13.68 7.79
N GLN A 62 -12.12 12.65 7.62
CA GLN A 62 -11.96 11.34 8.28
C GLN A 62 -10.74 10.58 7.73
N ALA A 63 -10.52 10.65 6.41
CA ALA A 63 -9.33 10.10 5.79
C ALA A 63 -8.06 10.69 6.39
N ARG A 64 -7.98 12.01 6.50
CA ARG A 64 -6.84 12.71 7.10
C ARG A 64 -6.61 12.27 8.54
N GLU A 65 -7.65 12.27 9.38
CA GLU A 65 -7.52 11.85 10.78
C GLU A 65 -6.95 10.42 10.91
N ALA A 66 -7.48 9.48 10.11
CA ALA A 66 -7.02 8.10 10.14
C ALA A 66 -5.58 7.95 9.62
N LEU A 67 -5.20 8.67 8.55
CA LEU A 67 -3.86 8.63 7.96
C LEU A 67 -2.82 9.31 8.88
N ASP A 68 -3.19 10.40 9.56
CA ASP A 68 -2.33 11.04 10.58
C ASP A 68 -2.07 10.06 11.75
N ARG A 69 -3.08 9.28 12.16
CA ARG A 69 -2.89 8.21 13.17
C ARG A 69 -1.96 7.11 12.69
N ALA A 70 -2.12 6.66 11.43
CA ALA A 70 -1.24 5.65 10.84
C ALA A 70 0.22 6.10 10.86
N LEU A 71 0.49 7.32 10.39
CA LEU A 71 1.83 7.89 10.33
C LEU A 71 2.41 8.24 11.71
N SER A 72 1.57 8.56 12.69
CA SER A 72 2.01 8.74 14.09
C SER A 72 2.47 7.42 14.71
N ALA A 73 1.87 6.30 14.33
CA ALA A 73 2.28 4.97 14.78
C ALA A 73 3.51 4.45 14.01
N ASN A 74 3.59 4.72 12.71
CA ASN A 74 4.71 4.34 11.85
C ASN A 74 4.92 5.39 10.75
N ASN A 75 5.89 6.27 10.94
CA ASN A 75 6.18 7.35 9.97
C ASN A 75 6.74 6.82 8.62
N ASP A 76 7.20 5.58 8.57
CA ASP A 76 7.74 4.96 7.35
C ASP A 76 6.68 4.23 6.53
N GLU A 77 5.39 4.38 6.88
CA GLU A 77 4.28 3.76 6.15
C GLU A 77 3.96 4.56 4.88
N ASN A 78 4.71 4.26 3.80
CA ASN A 78 4.65 5.02 2.56
C ASN A 78 3.27 5.05 1.91
N ILE A 79 2.46 3.98 2.01
CA ILE A 79 1.11 3.98 1.45
C ILE A 79 0.18 4.92 2.24
N ALA A 80 0.29 4.96 3.57
CA ALA A 80 -0.46 5.95 4.37
C ALA A 80 -0.07 7.38 4.00
N ARG A 81 1.23 7.63 3.81
CA ARG A 81 1.76 8.93 3.38
C ARG A 81 1.23 9.33 2.00
N LEU A 82 1.16 8.39 1.05
CA LEU A 82 0.62 8.63 -0.28
C LEU A 82 -0.83 9.13 -0.21
N TYR A 83 -1.67 8.42 0.53
CA TYR A 83 -3.08 8.78 0.67
C TYR A 83 -3.30 10.05 1.50
N LEU A 84 -2.40 10.37 2.46
CA LEU A 84 -2.41 11.67 3.13
C LEU A 84 -2.13 12.79 2.11
N GLY A 85 -1.13 12.63 1.25
CA GLY A 85 -0.82 13.57 0.19
C GLY A 85 -1.99 13.78 -0.77
N LEU A 86 -2.62 12.68 -1.22
CA LEU A 86 -3.82 12.73 -2.05
C LEU A 86 -4.97 13.46 -1.35
N THR A 87 -5.21 13.17 -0.06
CA THR A 87 -6.25 13.82 0.75
C THR A 87 -6.02 15.33 0.85
N LEU A 88 -4.78 15.75 1.12
CA LEU A 88 -4.41 17.16 1.19
C LEU A 88 -4.60 17.86 -0.17
N ALA A 89 -4.19 17.23 -1.27
CA ALA A 89 -4.37 17.78 -2.61
C ALA A 89 -5.86 17.98 -2.96
N GLN A 90 -6.73 17.05 -2.58
CA GLN A 90 -8.18 17.14 -2.79
C GLN A 90 -8.85 18.22 -1.92
N THR A 91 -8.29 18.53 -0.76
CA THR A 91 -8.83 19.53 0.17
C THR A 91 -8.21 20.92 0.02
N GLY A 92 -7.41 21.15 -1.02
CA GLY A 92 -6.88 22.46 -1.42
C GLY A 92 -5.44 22.74 -0.98
N ASP A 93 -4.83 21.93 -0.12
CA ASP A 93 -3.43 22.08 0.26
C ASP A 93 -2.51 21.29 -0.71
N ARG A 94 -2.51 21.75 -1.97
CA ARG A 94 -1.75 21.07 -3.03
C ARG A 94 -0.25 21.05 -2.81
N GLN A 95 0.30 22.10 -2.20
CA GLN A 95 1.74 22.17 -1.95
C GLN A 95 2.18 21.09 -0.95
N LYS A 96 1.49 20.99 0.17
CA LYS A 96 1.77 19.97 1.18
C LYS A 96 1.42 18.57 0.66
N GLY A 97 0.30 18.45 -0.08
CA GLY A 97 -0.08 17.21 -0.73
C GLY A 97 1.01 16.69 -1.67
N LEU A 98 1.61 17.57 -2.48
CA LEU A 98 2.72 17.21 -3.37
C LEU A 98 3.95 16.72 -2.60
N GLN A 99 4.30 17.38 -1.50
CA GLN A 99 5.43 16.98 -0.65
C GLN A 99 5.23 15.58 -0.07
N GLU A 100 4.03 15.28 0.41
CA GLU A 100 3.70 13.96 0.96
C GLU A 100 3.68 12.87 -0.13
N ILE A 101 3.13 13.16 -1.32
CA ILE A 101 3.16 12.24 -2.47
C ILE A 101 4.61 11.96 -2.88
N GLU A 102 5.42 13.00 -3.10
CA GLU A 102 6.82 12.86 -3.49
C GLU A 102 7.62 12.06 -2.45
N GLY A 103 7.45 12.36 -1.15
CA GLY A 103 8.09 11.62 -0.06
C GLY A 103 7.69 10.15 -0.04
N SER A 104 6.41 9.87 -0.26
CA SER A 104 5.89 8.50 -0.37
C SER A 104 6.50 7.74 -1.54
N LEU A 105 6.51 8.35 -2.74
CA LEU A 105 7.06 7.73 -3.95
C LEU A 105 8.54 7.37 -3.78
N LYS A 106 9.34 8.29 -3.22
CA LYS A 106 10.75 8.04 -2.89
C LYS A 106 10.91 6.91 -1.87
N GLY A 107 10.08 6.89 -0.84
CA GLY A 107 10.08 5.84 0.18
C GLY A 107 9.70 4.47 -0.41
N MET A 108 8.68 4.39 -1.25
CA MET A 108 8.29 3.15 -1.94
C MET A 108 9.38 2.67 -2.89
N GLN A 109 10.02 3.57 -3.64
CA GLN A 109 11.14 3.23 -4.52
C GLN A 109 12.29 2.61 -3.72
N SER A 110 12.75 3.29 -2.67
CA SER A 110 13.84 2.81 -1.82
C SER A 110 13.50 1.47 -1.16
N TRP A 111 12.26 1.29 -0.72
CA TRP A 111 11.80 0.04 -0.13
C TRP A 111 11.80 -1.11 -1.16
N LEU A 112 11.28 -0.88 -2.38
CA LEU A 112 11.29 -1.88 -3.45
C LEU A 112 12.70 -2.27 -3.86
N GLU A 113 13.60 -1.30 -4.03
CA GLU A 113 15.01 -1.53 -4.33
C GLU A 113 15.65 -2.38 -3.24
N TYR A 114 15.46 -2.01 -1.96
CA TYR A 114 15.99 -2.77 -0.84
C TYR A 114 15.49 -4.22 -0.83
N ILE A 115 14.18 -4.44 -0.96
CA ILE A 115 13.59 -5.79 -0.93
C ILE A 115 14.09 -6.63 -2.12
N THR A 116 14.08 -6.08 -3.32
CA THR A 116 14.43 -6.83 -4.54
C THR A 116 15.92 -7.11 -4.66
N GLU A 117 16.77 -6.28 -4.09
CA GLU A 117 18.24 -6.50 -4.10
C GLU A 117 18.69 -7.37 -2.94
N THR A 118 18.28 -7.04 -1.71
CA THR A 118 18.71 -7.75 -0.50
C THR A 118 18.17 -9.17 -0.47
N PHE A 119 16.92 -9.36 -0.90
CA PHE A 119 16.22 -10.65 -0.84
C PHE A 119 16.01 -11.27 -2.23
N ARG A 120 16.86 -10.94 -3.20
CA ARG A 120 16.77 -11.39 -4.62
C ARG A 120 16.76 -12.93 -4.80
N TYR A 121 17.32 -13.67 -3.88
CA TYR A 121 17.35 -15.15 -3.90
C TYR A 121 16.26 -15.79 -3.04
N SER A 122 15.37 -14.98 -2.44
CA SER A 122 14.25 -15.42 -1.63
C SER A 122 12.96 -14.68 -2.02
N PHE A 123 12.19 -14.23 -1.06
CA PHE A 123 10.90 -13.57 -1.32
C PHE A 123 10.99 -12.26 -2.11
N GLY A 124 12.12 -11.56 -2.10
CA GLY A 124 12.28 -10.28 -2.80
C GLY A 124 12.15 -10.39 -4.32
N ARG A 125 12.47 -11.54 -4.90
CA ARG A 125 12.35 -11.80 -6.36
C ARG A 125 10.91 -11.79 -6.86
N PHE A 126 9.93 -11.94 -5.99
CA PHE A 126 8.52 -11.95 -6.33
C PHE A 126 7.89 -10.55 -6.33
N TRP A 127 8.63 -9.53 -5.88
CA TRP A 127 8.17 -8.15 -5.84
C TRP A 127 8.48 -7.42 -7.13
N ASP A 128 7.43 -6.90 -7.77
CA ASP A 128 7.49 -6.11 -9.01
C ASP A 128 8.43 -6.70 -10.08
N PRO A 129 8.29 -8.01 -10.43
CA PRO A 129 9.20 -8.66 -11.38
C PRO A 129 9.12 -8.05 -12.79
N GLY A 130 7.99 -7.45 -13.14
CA GLY A 130 7.76 -6.74 -14.41
C GLY A 130 8.21 -5.28 -14.40
N TYR A 131 8.74 -4.76 -13.28
CA TYR A 131 9.14 -3.35 -13.12
C TYR A 131 8.03 -2.32 -13.34
N GLU A 132 6.77 -2.72 -13.25
CA GLU A 132 5.62 -1.83 -13.47
C GLU A 132 5.53 -0.74 -12.40
N ILE A 133 5.62 -1.13 -11.13
CA ILE A 133 5.53 -0.20 -10.00
C ILE A 133 6.71 0.76 -9.99
N ARG A 134 7.94 0.23 -10.12
CA ARG A 134 9.15 1.07 -10.16
C ARG A 134 9.19 2.01 -11.36
N SER A 135 8.69 1.59 -12.52
CA SER A 135 8.59 2.43 -13.70
C SER A 135 7.58 3.56 -13.53
N ALA A 136 6.42 3.27 -12.94
CA ALA A 136 5.40 4.28 -12.63
C ALA A 136 5.93 5.31 -11.62
N ILE A 137 6.53 4.85 -10.50
CA ILE A 137 7.14 5.74 -9.50
C ILE A 137 8.18 6.66 -10.14
N LYS A 138 9.05 6.13 -10.99
CA LYS A 138 10.07 6.92 -11.69
C LYS A 138 9.45 7.96 -12.61
N GLY A 139 8.38 7.61 -13.33
CA GLY A 139 7.62 8.52 -14.19
C GLY A 139 6.99 9.66 -13.40
N ASP A 140 6.34 9.35 -12.27
CA ASP A 140 5.71 10.34 -11.39
C ASP A 140 6.74 11.29 -10.76
N LEU A 141 7.86 10.77 -10.27
CA LEU A 141 8.94 11.59 -9.72
C LEU A 141 9.55 12.52 -10.78
N ALA A 142 9.69 12.06 -12.02
CA ALA A 142 10.14 12.89 -13.14
C ALA A 142 9.13 14.00 -13.47
N MET A 143 7.82 13.69 -13.45
CA MET A 143 6.75 14.66 -13.65
C MET A 143 6.72 15.71 -12.53
N ILE A 144 6.85 15.30 -11.27
CA ILE A 144 6.92 16.22 -10.11
C ILE A 144 8.10 17.16 -10.23
N SER A 145 9.24 16.68 -10.72
CA SER A 145 10.46 17.47 -10.90
C SER A 145 10.40 18.40 -12.14
N SER A 146 9.43 18.18 -13.02
CA SER A 146 9.23 19.00 -14.21
C SER A 146 8.52 20.32 -13.88
N ARG A 147 8.60 21.31 -14.81
CA ARG A 147 7.85 22.56 -14.68
C ARG A 147 6.37 22.43 -15.04
N GLU A 148 5.99 21.29 -15.62
CA GLU A 148 4.64 21.01 -16.13
C GLU A 148 4.03 19.84 -15.36
N LEU A 149 3.60 20.11 -14.11
CA LEU A 149 2.94 19.12 -13.26
C LEU A 149 1.48 18.95 -13.69
N ASP A 150 1.15 17.76 -14.20
CA ASP A 150 -0.23 17.33 -14.43
C ASP A 150 -0.82 16.71 -13.16
N TRP A 151 -1.59 17.52 -12.44
CA TRP A 151 -2.22 17.09 -11.19
C TRP A 151 -3.23 15.95 -11.38
N GLN A 152 -4.00 15.97 -12.44
CA GLN A 152 -5.00 14.91 -12.67
C GLN A 152 -4.32 13.57 -12.92
N ARG A 153 -3.27 13.59 -13.71
CA ARG A 153 -2.47 12.41 -13.98
C ARG A 153 -1.78 11.92 -12.70
N LEU A 154 -1.13 12.81 -11.94
CA LEU A 154 -0.46 12.44 -10.68
C LEU A 154 -1.41 11.79 -9.69
N ILE A 155 -2.62 12.33 -9.53
CA ILE A 155 -3.64 11.76 -8.63
C ILE A 155 -4.01 10.35 -9.12
N THR A 156 -4.35 10.20 -10.40
CA THR A 156 -4.77 8.91 -10.97
C THR A 156 -3.68 7.84 -10.86
N GLU A 157 -2.43 8.19 -11.18
CA GLU A 157 -1.29 7.27 -11.08
C GLU A 157 -0.97 6.93 -9.63
N SER A 158 -1.05 7.90 -8.70
CA SER A 158 -0.86 7.65 -7.27
C SER A 158 -1.93 6.73 -6.67
N GLU A 159 -3.20 6.89 -7.04
CA GLU A 159 -4.30 5.99 -6.65
C GLU A 159 -4.05 4.57 -7.17
N TRP A 160 -3.64 4.45 -8.43
CA TRP A 160 -3.26 3.17 -9.03
C TRP A 160 -2.07 2.54 -8.30
N LEU A 161 -1.01 3.30 -8.00
CA LEU A 161 0.15 2.82 -7.26
C LEU A 161 -0.22 2.28 -5.88
N GLY A 162 -1.06 3.00 -5.13
CA GLY A 162 -1.51 2.55 -3.81
C GLY A 162 -2.26 1.21 -3.86
N LYS A 163 -3.12 1.02 -4.87
CA LYS A 163 -3.83 -0.24 -5.10
C LYS A 163 -2.90 -1.34 -5.60
N ARG A 164 -2.04 -1.02 -6.56
CA ARG A 164 -1.11 -1.98 -7.15
C ARG A 164 -0.10 -2.53 -6.16
N MET A 165 0.39 -1.70 -5.22
CA MET A 165 1.24 -2.16 -4.11
C MET A 165 0.53 -3.17 -3.21
N GLU A 166 -0.76 -3.00 -2.96
CA GLU A 166 -1.56 -3.95 -2.17
C GLU A 166 -1.71 -5.31 -2.90
N GLU A 167 -2.03 -5.25 -4.20
CA GLU A 167 -2.14 -6.43 -5.05
C GLU A 167 -0.80 -7.17 -5.17
N GLU A 168 0.30 -6.41 -5.31
CA GLU A 168 1.64 -6.97 -5.41
C GLU A 168 2.04 -7.73 -4.14
N GLY A 169 1.69 -7.21 -2.98
CA GLY A 169 1.92 -7.90 -1.71
C GLY A 169 1.20 -9.26 -1.63
N ASP A 170 0.02 -9.37 -2.23
CA ASP A 170 -0.72 -10.64 -2.31
C ASP A 170 -0.12 -11.59 -3.34
N LEU A 171 0.33 -11.07 -4.49
CA LEU A 171 0.98 -11.86 -5.53
C LEU A 171 2.31 -12.44 -5.02
N ALA A 172 3.15 -11.61 -4.41
CA ALA A 172 4.43 -12.03 -3.88
C ALA A 172 4.28 -13.15 -2.85
N ARG A 173 3.34 -13.02 -1.90
CA ARG A 173 3.07 -14.07 -0.90
C ARG A 173 2.57 -15.38 -1.51
N ARG A 174 1.72 -15.29 -2.53
CA ARG A 174 1.23 -16.50 -3.23
C ARG A 174 2.34 -17.22 -3.96
N GLN A 175 3.21 -16.49 -4.64
CA GLN A 175 4.34 -17.06 -5.35
C GLN A 175 5.34 -17.74 -4.38
N GLU A 176 5.65 -17.07 -3.27
CA GLU A 176 6.50 -17.63 -2.21
C GLU A 176 5.91 -18.92 -1.63
N ALA A 177 4.61 -18.96 -1.34
CA ALA A 177 3.93 -20.14 -0.81
C ALA A 177 3.95 -21.32 -1.81
N LEU A 178 3.73 -21.04 -3.11
CA LEU A 178 3.80 -22.05 -4.16
C LEU A 178 5.18 -22.66 -4.30
N GLU A 179 6.22 -21.85 -4.20
CA GLU A 179 7.60 -22.33 -4.31
C GLU A 179 8.00 -23.17 -3.11
N ASN A 180 7.70 -22.71 -1.89
CA ASN A 180 7.95 -23.47 -0.67
C ASN A 180 7.24 -24.84 -0.68
N SER A 181 6.05 -24.93 -1.26
CA SER A 181 5.33 -26.21 -1.40
C SER A 181 5.97 -27.17 -2.41
N ARG A 182 6.56 -26.65 -3.49
CA ARG A 182 7.29 -27.45 -4.48
C ARG A 182 8.59 -28.01 -3.91
N ASP A 183 9.32 -27.19 -3.15
CA ASP A 183 10.58 -27.61 -2.51
C ASP A 183 10.34 -28.68 -1.44
N ALA A 184 9.24 -28.58 -0.68
CA ALA A 184 8.85 -29.60 0.28
C ALA A 184 8.43 -30.92 -0.38
N GLY A 185 7.73 -30.89 -1.51
CA GLY A 185 7.34 -32.07 -2.29
C GLY A 185 8.50 -32.77 -3.01
N GLY A 186 9.52 -32.00 -3.42
CA GLY A 186 10.71 -32.54 -4.11
C GLY A 186 11.67 -33.34 -3.20
N ARG A 187 11.65 -33.07 -1.89
CA ARG A 187 12.51 -33.79 -0.92
C ARG A 187 11.94 -35.15 -0.46
N GLY A 188 10.69 -35.44 -0.79
CA GLY A 188 10.02 -36.70 -0.41
C GLY A 188 10.24 -37.86 -1.38
N ASN A 189 10.93 -37.68 -2.49
CA ASN A 189 11.06 -38.69 -3.56
C ASN A 189 12.54 -39.02 -3.96
N GLN A 190 13.43 -38.98 -2.99
CA GLN A 190 14.74 -39.62 -3.19
C GLN A 190 14.76 -40.99 -2.52
N PRO A 191 15.04 -42.07 -3.29
CA PRO A 191 15.09 -43.44 -2.78
C PRO A 191 16.30 -43.65 -1.86
#